data_9dda99fca426c842d59efc05152f1632
#
_entry.id   9dda99fca426c842d59efc05152f1632
#
_cell.length_a   1.000
_cell.length_b   1.000
_cell.length_c   1.000
_cell.angle_alpha   90.00
_cell.angle_beta   90.00
_cell.angle_gamma   90.00
#
_symmetry.space_group_name_H-M   'P 1'
#
loop_
_entity.id
_entity.type
_entity.pdbx_description
1 polymer ?
#
loop_
_entity_poly.entity_id
_entity_poly.type
_entity_poly.pdbx_seq_one_letter_code
_entity_poly.pdbx_strand_id
1 'polypeptide(L)'
;MCSTSKSHRGSKDREIVRFGEDESHIKLNVLKHGMKYRIDMHLKKNKTKGIAVNGIPIKKAVELFGIINIVFFSPEDLNIIKNGPSERRRFMDMELSQLDKIYLSNLVNYNKVLNQRNKLLKDIAFSPSEQLMQTLDIWDMQLVKYGSLIIKGRKIFIEKINTIISDIHSRLTGGIENIKVCYVPDVDVNDFEEEVRNSRQKDIKYKVTGKGPHKDDLIFLINDNDVRKY
;
A
#
# COMPACT_ATOMS: atom_id res chain seq x y z
N MET A 1 7.47 -12.05 -6.18
CA MET A 1 8.31 -10.98 -6.80
C MET A 1 7.84 -10.56 -8.17
N CYS A 2 7.49 -11.47 -9.06
CA CYS A 2 7.17 -11.12 -10.46
C CYS A 2 5.90 -10.26 -10.67
N SER A 3 5.03 -10.12 -9.67
CA SER A 3 3.86 -9.21 -9.75
C SER A 3 4.10 -7.85 -9.09
N THR A 4 4.91 -7.80 -8.01
CA THR A 4 5.05 -6.63 -7.15
C THR A 4 6.49 -6.13 -7.03
N SER A 5 7.44 -6.80 -7.68
CA SER A 5 8.88 -6.52 -7.58
C SER A 5 9.49 -6.69 -6.15
N LYS A 6 8.71 -7.17 -5.17
CA LYS A 6 9.17 -7.38 -3.79
C LYS A 6 8.95 -8.82 -3.36
N SER A 7 9.79 -9.31 -2.43
CA SER A 7 9.54 -10.56 -1.74
C SER A 7 8.32 -10.42 -0.82
N HIS A 8 7.44 -11.41 -0.80
CA HIS A 8 6.30 -11.44 0.13
C HIS A 8 6.76 -11.55 1.60
N ARG A 9 7.90 -12.22 1.84
CA ARG A 9 8.51 -12.33 3.19
C ARG A 9 9.19 -11.05 3.66
N GLY A 10 9.18 -9.96 2.88
CA GLY A 10 9.86 -8.72 3.23
C GLY A 10 11.40 -8.79 3.10
N SER A 11 11.95 -9.91 2.62
CA SER A 11 13.39 -10.09 2.44
C SER A 11 13.97 -9.04 1.49
N LYS A 12 15.16 -8.55 1.81
CA LYS A 12 15.93 -7.68 0.90
C LYS A 12 16.39 -8.47 -0.32
N ASP A 13 16.50 -7.82 -1.47
CA ASP A 13 16.89 -8.49 -2.73
C ASP A 13 18.19 -9.30 -2.59
N ARG A 14 19.16 -8.81 -1.80
CA ARG A 14 20.43 -9.52 -1.52
C ARG A 14 20.26 -10.85 -0.75
N GLU A 15 19.19 -10.99 0.00
CA GLU A 15 18.89 -12.18 0.81
C GLU A 15 18.23 -13.28 -0.01
N ILE A 16 17.77 -12.95 -1.24
CA ILE A 16 17.19 -13.90 -2.19
C ILE A 16 18.27 -14.56 -3.04
N VAL A 17 19.45 -13.93 -3.14
CA VAL A 17 20.60 -14.51 -3.81
C VAL A 17 21.16 -15.65 -2.97
N ARG A 18 21.42 -16.81 -3.61
CA ARG A 18 21.98 -18.00 -2.96
C ARG A 18 23.27 -17.67 -2.20
N PHE A 19 23.49 -18.33 -1.07
CA PHE A 19 24.75 -18.22 -0.33
C PHE A 19 25.93 -18.63 -1.23
N GLY A 20 26.97 -17.80 -1.21
CA GLY A 20 28.16 -18.00 -2.05
C GLY A 20 28.08 -17.34 -3.43
N GLU A 21 26.87 -16.98 -3.91
CA GLU A 21 26.68 -16.33 -5.21
C GLU A 21 26.50 -14.83 -5.08
N ASP A 22 26.80 -14.06 -6.13
CA ASP A 22 26.67 -12.60 -6.14
C ASP A 22 25.42 -12.12 -6.87
N GLU A 23 24.81 -12.96 -7.66
CA GLU A 23 23.61 -12.62 -8.45
C GLU A 23 22.65 -13.80 -8.59
N SER A 24 21.42 -13.49 -8.95
CA SER A 24 20.36 -14.45 -9.23
C SER A 24 19.46 -13.94 -10.35
N HIS A 25 18.95 -14.87 -11.14
CA HIS A 25 18.01 -14.59 -12.23
C HIS A 25 16.67 -15.27 -11.97
N ILE A 26 15.59 -14.53 -12.15
CA ILE A 26 14.23 -15.07 -12.11
C ILE A 26 13.62 -14.81 -13.48
N LYS A 27 13.11 -15.87 -14.11
CA LYS A 27 12.39 -15.80 -15.37
C LYS A 27 11.01 -16.42 -15.22
N LEU A 28 9.99 -15.67 -15.60
CA LEU A 28 8.60 -16.12 -15.58
C LEU A 28 7.97 -15.91 -16.96
N ASN A 29 7.39 -16.97 -17.50
CA ASN A 29 6.59 -16.92 -18.72
C ASN A 29 5.12 -17.13 -18.35
N VAL A 30 4.25 -16.25 -18.84
CA VAL A 30 2.81 -16.29 -18.56
C VAL A 30 2.02 -16.10 -19.84
N LEU A 31 0.93 -16.83 -19.97
CA LEU A 31 -0.10 -16.62 -20.97
C LEU A 31 -1.31 -15.96 -20.31
N LYS A 32 -1.67 -14.74 -20.75
CA LYS A 32 -2.80 -13.97 -20.22
C LYS A 32 -3.65 -13.45 -21.39
N HIS A 33 -4.91 -13.84 -21.44
CA HIS A 33 -5.83 -13.46 -22.53
C HIS A 33 -5.25 -13.70 -23.93
N GLY A 34 -4.58 -14.86 -24.13
CA GLY A 34 -3.95 -15.23 -25.40
C GLY A 34 -2.60 -14.54 -25.68
N MET A 35 -2.19 -13.56 -24.87
CA MET A 35 -0.91 -12.87 -25.01
C MET A 35 0.18 -13.49 -24.13
N LYS A 36 1.38 -13.67 -24.69
CA LYS A 36 2.55 -14.19 -23.96
C LYS A 36 3.29 -13.03 -23.30
N TYR A 37 3.54 -13.16 -22.00
CA TYR A 37 4.39 -12.23 -21.24
C TYR A 37 5.59 -13.00 -20.71
N ARG A 38 6.77 -12.39 -20.84
CA ARG A 38 8.00 -12.84 -20.18
C ARG A 38 8.48 -11.76 -19.24
N ILE A 39 8.64 -12.11 -17.98
CA ILE A 39 9.23 -11.24 -16.95
C ILE A 39 10.59 -11.79 -16.59
N ASP A 40 11.63 -11.01 -16.79
CA ASP A 40 12.99 -11.32 -16.40
C ASP A 40 13.40 -10.39 -15.26
N MET A 41 13.96 -10.95 -14.18
CA MET A 41 14.51 -10.18 -13.06
C MET A 41 15.95 -10.61 -12.82
N HIS A 42 16.83 -9.63 -12.73
CA HIS A 42 18.22 -9.83 -12.38
C HIS A 42 18.51 -9.17 -11.03
N LEU A 43 18.81 -9.98 -10.04
CA LEU A 43 19.11 -9.56 -8.67
C LEU A 43 20.61 -9.62 -8.47
N LYS A 44 21.20 -8.52 -7.95
CA LYS A 44 22.62 -8.43 -7.57
C LYS A 44 22.71 -7.95 -6.13
N LYS A 45 23.64 -8.54 -5.35
CA LYS A 45 23.82 -8.19 -3.93
C LYS A 45 24.06 -6.71 -3.69
N ASN A 46 24.84 -6.06 -4.53
CA ASN A 46 25.34 -4.69 -4.34
C ASN A 46 24.84 -3.68 -5.41
N LYS A 47 23.84 -4.04 -6.20
CA LYS A 47 23.27 -3.18 -7.25
C LYS A 47 21.75 -3.18 -7.23
N THR A 48 21.18 -2.16 -7.80
CA THR A 48 19.73 -2.12 -8.07
C THR A 48 19.37 -3.26 -9.02
N LYS A 49 18.29 -3.99 -8.71
CA LYS A 49 17.79 -5.06 -9.57
C LYS A 49 17.37 -4.54 -10.93
N GLY A 50 17.66 -5.31 -11.96
CA GLY A 50 17.13 -5.12 -13.31
C GLY A 50 15.82 -5.87 -13.48
N ILE A 51 14.85 -5.27 -14.17
CA ILE A 51 13.58 -5.92 -14.53
C ILE A 51 13.31 -5.64 -16.00
N ALA A 52 12.91 -6.66 -16.75
CA ALA A 52 12.48 -6.52 -18.13
C ALA A 52 11.14 -7.26 -18.36
N VAL A 53 10.30 -6.69 -19.20
CA VAL A 53 9.05 -7.31 -19.67
C VAL A 53 9.14 -7.51 -21.17
N ASN A 54 9.01 -8.75 -21.65
CA ASN A 54 9.19 -9.15 -23.05
C ASN A 54 10.53 -8.68 -23.64
N GLY A 55 11.60 -8.68 -22.81
CA GLY A 55 12.93 -8.24 -23.20
C GLY A 55 13.15 -6.73 -23.13
N ILE A 56 12.12 -5.93 -22.85
CA ILE A 56 12.22 -4.47 -22.71
C ILE A 56 12.46 -4.11 -21.25
N PRO A 57 13.59 -3.48 -20.89
CA PRO A 57 13.86 -3.04 -19.52
C PRO A 57 12.82 -2.02 -19.05
N ILE A 58 12.29 -2.21 -17.85
CA ILE A 58 11.42 -1.23 -17.18
C ILE A 58 12.23 -0.39 -16.19
N LYS A 59 11.92 0.90 -16.12
CA LYS A 59 12.64 1.85 -15.25
C LYS A 59 12.08 1.90 -13.84
N LYS A 60 10.78 1.64 -13.70
CA LYS A 60 10.07 1.73 -12.41
C LYS A 60 9.37 0.40 -12.13
N ALA A 61 9.55 -0.11 -10.92
CA ALA A 61 8.87 -1.33 -10.47
C ALA A 61 7.34 -1.25 -10.60
N VAL A 62 6.78 -0.06 -10.56
CA VAL A 62 5.36 0.22 -10.73
C VAL A 62 4.81 -0.24 -12.09
N GLU A 63 5.66 -0.30 -13.11
CA GLU A 63 5.28 -0.76 -14.46
C GLU A 63 4.99 -2.27 -14.53
N LEU A 64 5.41 -3.02 -13.50
CA LEU A 64 5.17 -4.45 -13.39
C LEU A 64 3.74 -4.76 -12.90
N PHE A 65 3.13 -3.84 -12.15
CA PHE A 65 1.80 -4.05 -11.58
C PHE A 65 0.71 -4.20 -12.65
N GLY A 66 -0.20 -5.15 -12.42
CA GLY A 66 -1.33 -5.42 -13.33
C GLY A 66 -0.96 -6.24 -14.59
N ILE A 67 0.33 -6.51 -14.85
CA ILE A 67 0.73 -7.48 -15.89
C ILE A 67 0.28 -8.86 -15.44
N ILE A 68 0.63 -9.25 -14.20
CA ILE A 68 0.24 -10.51 -13.59
C ILE A 68 -0.25 -10.22 -12.18
N ASN A 69 -1.37 -10.82 -11.80
CA ASN A 69 -1.87 -10.84 -10.45
C ASN A 69 -1.53 -12.20 -9.83
N ILE A 70 -0.83 -12.22 -8.72
CA ILE A 70 -0.43 -13.43 -8.03
C ILE A 70 -1.02 -13.40 -6.63
N VAL A 71 -1.82 -14.40 -6.31
CA VAL A 71 -2.26 -14.67 -4.94
C VAL A 71 -1.30 -15.69 -4.35
N PHE A 72 -0.74 -15.38 -3.22
CA PHE A 72 0.14 -16.25 -2.47
C PHE A 72 -0.27 -16.24 -1.01
N PHE A 73 -0.38 -17.41 -0.40
CA PHE A 73 -0.66 -17.56 1.02
C PHE A 73 0.54 -18.20 1.73
N SER A 74 0.89 -17.66 2.86
CA SER A 74 1.92 -18.19 3.75
C SER A 74 1.54 -17.97 5.22
N PRO A 75 2.10 -18.74 6.18
CA PRO A 75 1.85 -18.53 7.60
C PRO A 75 2.16 -17.10 8.09
N GLU A 76 3.09 -16.41 7.43
CA GLU A 76 3.43 -15.01 7.72
C GLU A 76 2.27 -14.04 7.42
N ASP A 77 1.31 -14.41 6.58
CA ASP A 77 0.14 -13.59 6.27
C ASP A 77 -0.81 -13.43 7.47
N LEU A 78 -0.72 -14.33 8.47
CA LEU A 78 -1.39 -14.16 9.76
C LEU A 78 -0.92 -12.91 10.51
N ASN A 79 0.21 -12.34 10.14
CA ASN A 79 0.69 -11.07 10.67
C ASN A 79 -0.24 -9.89 10.37
N ILE A 80 -1.12 -10.00 9.37
CA ILE A 80 -2.16 -9.00 9.12
C ILE A 80 -3.09 -8.83 10.33
N ILE A 81 -3.33 -9.92 11.06
CA ILE A 81 -4.11 -9.90 12.30
C ILE A 81 -3.24 -9.51 13.49
N LYS A 82 -2.07 -10.15 13.65
CA LYS A 82 -1.22 -10.05 14.84
C LYS A 82 -0.47 -8.73 14.94
N ASN A 83 -0.04 -8.18 13.79
CA ASN A 83 0.78 -6.96 13.74
C ASN A 83 -0.07 -5.69 13.71
N GLY A 84 0.61 -4.53 13.77
CA GLY A 84 -0.01 -3.22 13.77
C GLY A 84 -0.64 -2.80 12.43
N PRO A 85 -1.30 -1.63 12.40
CA PRO A 85 -2.01 -1.09 11.23
C PRO A 85 -1.15 -0.95 9.97
N SER A 86 0.16 -0.82 10.10
CA SER A 86 1.08 -0.69 8.97
C SER A 86 1.04 -1.90 8.03
N GLU A 87 0.94 -3.13 8.58
CA GLU A 87 0.85 -4.35 7.77
C GLU A 87 -0.50 -4.42 7.05
N ARG A 88 -1.59 -4.05 7.73
CA ARG A 88 -2.94 -4.03 7.14
C ARG A 88 -3.05 -3.01 6.00
N ARG A 89 -2.48 -1.81 6.18
CA ARG A 89 -2.41 -0.82 5.09
C ARG A 89 -1.57 -1.33 3.92
N ARG A 90 -0.42 -1.92 4.22
CA ARG A 90 0.44 -2.52 3.19
C ARG A 90 -0.27 -3.60 2.39
N PHE A 91 -1.04 -4.45 3.05
CA PHE A 91 -1.88 -5.45 2.39
C PHE A 91 -2.89 -4.79 1.44
N MET A 92 -3.73 -3.87 1.94
CA MET A 92 -4.70 -3.15 1.11
C MET A 92 -4.04 -2.49 -0.11
N ASP A 93 -2.94 -1.77 0.12
CA ASP A 93 -2.25 -1.03 -0.93
C ASP A 93 -1.64 -1.96 -1.98
N MET A 94 -1.14 -3.12 -1.56
CA MET A 94 -0.56 -4.10 -2.47
C MET A 94 -1.65 -4.74 -3.34
N GLU A 95 -2.74 -5.19 -2.74
CA GLU A 95 -3.83 -5.84 -3.47
C GLU A 95 -4.53 -4.87 -4.42
N LEU A 96 -4.90 -3.68 -3.93
CA LEU A 96 -5.49 -2.65 -4.78
C LEU A 96 -4.58 -2.21 -5.92
N SER A 97 -3.28 -2.10 -5.67
CA SER A 97 -2.32 -1.71 -6.71
C SER A 97 -2.17 -2.76 -7.82
N GLN A 98 -2.38 -4.05 -7.52
CA GLN A 98 -2.40 -5.10 -8.53
C GLN A 98 -3.67 -5.05 -9.39
N LEU A 99 -4.79 -4.64 -8.81
CA LEU A 99 -6.11 -4.61 -9.44
C LEU A 99 -6.40 -3.32 -10.20
N ASP A 100 -5.90 -2.18 -9.69
CA ASP A 100 -6.24 -0.84 -10.19
C ASP A 100 -4.98 0.05 -10.35
N LYS A 101 -4.62 0.32 -11.60
CA LYS A 101 -3.49 1.21 -11.95
C LYS A 101 -3.75 2.67 -11.56
N ILE A 102 -5.01 3.11 -11.49
CA ILE A 102 -5.37 4.47 -11.08
C ILE A 102 -5.13 4.59 -9.58
N TYR A 103 -5.57 3.60 -8.80
CA TYR A 103 -5.26 3.54 -7.37
C TYR A 103 -3.74 3.58 -7.12
N LEU A 104 -2.99 2.75 -7.82
CA LEU A 104 -1.52 2.72 -7.71
C LEU A 104 -0.89 4.09 -8.02
N SER A 105 -1.35 4.77 -9.07
CA SER A 105 -0.87 6.12 -9.41
C SER A 105 -1.18 7.13 -8.31
N ASN A 106 -2.39 7.10 -7.75
CA ASN A 106 -2.79 7.97 -6.65
C ASN A 106 -1.97 7.68 -5.38
N LEU A 107 -1.70 6.41 -5.06
CA LEU A 107 -0.88 6.01 -3.93
C LEU A 107 0.57 6.51 -4.06
N VAL A 108 1.16 6.40 -5.24
CA VAL A 108 2.51 6.91 -5.52
C VAL A 108 2.57 8.44 -5.35
N ASN A 109 1.58 9.16 -5.91
CA ASN A 109 1.51 10.61 -5.81
C ASN A 109 1.25 11.05 -4.36
N TYR A 110 0.34 10.39 -3.64
CA TYR A 110 0.08 10.65 -2.23
C TYR A 110 1.35 10.51 -1.38
N ASN A 111 2.07 9.41 -1.52
CA ASN A 111 3.30 9.19 -0.76
C ASN A 111 4.39 10.22 -1.09
N LYS A 112 4.48 10.66 -2.35
CA LYS A 112 5.38 11.74 -2.75
C LYS A 112 4.99 13.06 -2.07
N VAL A 113 3.71 13.43 -2.12
CA VAL A 113 3.16 14.64 -1.49
C VAL A 113 3.37 14.59 0.03
N LEU A 114 3.05 13.48 0.67
CA LEU A 114 3.22 13.26 2.10
C LEU A 114 4.68 13.50 2.54
N ASN A 115 5.63 12.96 1.78
CA ASN A 115 7.05 13.14 2.06
C ASN A 115 7.50 14.59 1.89
N GLN A 116 7.05 15.29 0.84
CA GLN A 116 7.38 16.70 0.60
C GLN A 116 6.75 17.60 1.68
N ARG A 117 5.47 17.34 2.01
CA ARG A 117 4.81 18.05 3.11
C ARG A 117 5.55 17.88 4.44
N ASN A 118 5.92 16.64 4.80
CA ASN A 118 6.67 16.38 6.03
C ASN A 118 8.05 17.05 6.06
N LYS A 119 8.70 17.18 4.90
CA LYS A 119 9.94 17.95 4.78
C LYS A 119 9.68 19.44 5.02
N LEU A 120 8.67 20.00 4.36
CA LEU A 120 8.29 21.40 4.53
C LEU A 120 7.89 21.73 5.99
N LEU A 121 7.16 20.84 6.67
CA LEU A 121 6.82 21.01 8.09
C LEU A 121 8.05 21.13 8.99
N LYS A 122 9.15 20.42 8.66
CA LYS A 122 10.43 20.55 9.38
C LYS A 122 11.08 21.91 9.11
N ASP A 123 11.02 22.37 7.85
CA ASP A 123 11.60 23.66 7.46
C ASP A 123 10.82 24.80 8.13
N ILE A 124 9.48 24.76 8.15
CA ILE A 124 8.63 25.74 8.86
C ILE A 124 8.91 25.73 10.37
N ALA A 125 9.04 24.56 10.99
CA ALA A 125 9.31 24.45 12.42
C ALA A 125 10.69 25.01 12.81
N PHE A 126 11.64 25.06 11.89
CA PHE A 126 12.97 25.60 12.09
C PHE A 126 13.03 27.11 11.82
N SER A 127 12.45 27.58 10.71
CA SER A 127 12.43 28.98 10.28
C SER A 127 11.11 29.33 9.61
N PRO A 128 10.07 29.72 10.37
CA PRO A 128 8.77 30.08 9.82
C PRO A 128 8.86 31.27 8.85
N SER A 129 8.20 31.15 7.70
CA SER A 129 8.03 32.29 6.77
C SER A 129 6.66 32.19 6.06
N GLU A 130 6.16 33.33 5.61
CA GLU A 130 4.91 33.40 4.86
C GLU A 130 4.97 32.56 3.57
N GLN A 131 6.10 32.60 2.86
CA GLN A 131 6.32 31.83 1.65
C GLN A 131 6.23 30.31 1.89
N LEU A 132 6.79 29.82 3.01
CA LEU A 132 6.68 28.40 3.38
C LEU A 132 5.24 28.02 3.74
N MET A 133 4.48 28.93 4.38
CA MET A 133 3.08 28.71 4.70
C MET A 133 2.21 28.65 3.43
N GLN A 134 2.43 29.54 2.46
CA GLN A 134 1.77 29.48 1.15
C GLN A 134 2.11 28.18 0.39
N THR A 135 3.35 27.72 0.50
CA THR A 135 3.77 26.43 -0.07
C THR A 135 3.06 25.26 0.63
N LEU A 136 2.82 25.37 1.94
CA LEU A 136 2.08 24.34 2.70
C LEU A 136 0.63 24.21 2.21
N ASP A 137 -0.02 25.31 1.85
CA ASP A 137 -1.38 25.29 1.28
C ASP A 137 -1.43 24.41 0.00
N ILE A 138 -0.43 24.53 -0.86
CA ILE A 138 -0.35 23.73 -2.10
C ILE A 138 -0.20 22.24 -1.79
N TRP A 139 0.66 21.90 -0.82
CA TRP A 139 0.85 20.50 -0.43
C TRP A 139 -0.38 19.93 0.29
N ASP A 140 -1.11 20.73 1.08
CA ASP A 140 -2.36 20.32 1.71
C ASP A 140 -3.42 19.99 0.68
N MET A 141 -3.63 20.87 -0.32
CA MET A 141 -4.57 20.60 -1.43
C MET A 141 -4.24 19.29 -2.18
N GLN A 142 -2.96 19.06 -2.47
CA GLN A 142 -2.54 17.83 -3.14
C GLN A 142 -2.70 16.61 -2.24
N LEU A 143 -2.41 16.72 -0.94
CA LEU A 143 -2.58 15.66 0.05
C LEU A 143 -4.05 15.22 0.11
N VAL A 144 -4.96 16.19 0.21
CA VAL A 144 -6.41 15.96 0.24
C VAL A 144 -6.87 15.32 -1.06
N LYS A 145 -6.46 15.86 -2.21
CA LYS A 145 -6.83 15.34 -3.54
C LYS A 145 -6.50 13.85 -3.67
N TYR A 146 -5.25 13.47 -3.47
CA TYR A 146 -4.84 12.07 -3.66
C TYR A 146 -5.29 11.18 -2.51
N GLY A 147 -5.29 11.69 -1.28
CA GLY A 147 -5.73 10.93 -0.11
C GLY A 147 -7.21 10.57 -0.16
N SER A 148 -8.08 11.47 -0.60
CA SER A 148 -9.51 11.20 -0.79
C SER A 148 -9.77 10.08 -1.79
N LEU A 149 -8.98 10.02 -2.87
CA LEU A 149 -9.09 8.93 -3.86
C LEU A 149 -8.65 7.57 -3.29
N ILE A 150 -7.63 7.58 -2.43
CA ILE A 150 -7.19 6.37 -1.72
C ILE A 150 -8.27 5.88 -0.75
N ILE A 151 -8.81 6.77 0.08
CA ILE A 151 -9.87 6.42 1.05
C ILE A 151 -11.09 5.82 0.33
N LYS A 152 -11.56 6.46 -0.75
CA LYS A 152 -12.65 5.94 -1.58
C LYS A 152 -12.34 4.55 -2.16
N GLY A 153 -11.14 4.38 -2.71
CA GLY A 153 -10.71 3.10 -3.28
C GLY A 153 -10.68 1.98 -2.25
N ARG A 154 -10.15 2.25 -1.05
CA ARG A 154 -10.10 1.27 0.05
C ARG A 154 -11.51 0.91 0.54
N LYS A 155 -12.41 1.88 0.69
CA LYS A 155 -13.80 1.64 1.09
C LYS A 155 -14.50 0.69 0.13
N ILE A 156 -14.47 0.99 -1.17
CA ILE A 156 -15.06 0.14 -2.22
C ILE A 156 -14.44 -1.26 -2.23
N PHE A 157 -13.13 -1.35 -2.03
CA PHE A 157 -12.44 -2.63 -2.01
C PHE A 157 -12.89 -3.51 -0.83
N ILE A 158 -13.00 -2.94 0.36
CA ILE A 158 -13.44 -3.69 1.55
C ILE A 158 -14.92 -4.07 1.46
N GLU A 159 -15.76 -3.22 0.89
CA GLU A 159 -17.15 -3.56 0.58
C GLU A 159 -17.23 -4.79 -0.34
N LYS A 160 -16.43 -4.80 -1.42
CA LYS A 160 -16.34 -5.96 -2.34
C LYS A 160 -15.78 -7.21 -1.66
N ILE A 161 -14.77 -7.09 -0.80
CA ILE A 161 -14.26 -8.24 -0.03
C ILE A 161 -15.37 -8.84 0.81
N ASN A 162 -16.15 -8.03 1.52
CA ASN A 162 -17.22 -8.53 2.38
C ASN A 162 -18.32 -9.29 1.62
N THR A 163 -18.59 -8.95 0.35
CA THR A 163 -19.54 -9.72 -0.46
C THR A 163 -19.07 -11.14 -0.81
N ILE A 164 -17.77 -11.40 -0.71
CA ILE A 164 -17.16 -12.66 -1.11
C ILE A 164 -16.73 -13.49 0.11
N ILE A 165 -16.10 -12.82 1.10
CA ILE A 165 -15.44 -13.50 2.21
C ILE A 165 -16.42 -14.19 3.15
N SER A 166 -17.62 -13.64 3.31
CA SER A 166 -18.66 -14.21 4.16
C SER A 166 -19.06 -15.62 3.71
N ASP A 167 -19.32 -15.81 2.42
CA ASP A 167 -19.68 -17.13 1.86
C ASP A 167 -18.53 -18.13 1.97
N ILE A 168 -17.30 -17.69 1.66
CA ILE A 168 -16.12 -18.53 1.74
C ILE A 168 -15.89 -18.98 3.18
N HIS A 169 -15.93 -18.05 4.11
CA HIS A 169 -15.68 -18.33 5.53
C HIS A 169 -16.76 -19.23 6.12
N SER A 170 -18.03 -18.97 5.82
CA SER A 170 -19.15 -19.81 6.25
C SER A 170 -18.99 -21.27 5.79
N ARG A 171 -18.55 -21.50 4.56
CA ARG A 171 -18.27 -22.88 4.05
C ARG A 171 -17.12 -23.54 4.80
N LEU A 172 -16.08 -22.80 5.16
CA LEU A 172 -14.91 -23.32 5.88
C LEU A 172 -15.24 -23.68 7.32
N THR A 173 -16.12 -22.92 7.96
CA THR A 173 -16.48 -23.08 9.39
C THR A 173 -17.77 -23.86 9.60
N GLY A 174 -18.39 -24.39 8.54
CA GLY A 174 -19.69 -25.07 8.63
C GLY A 174 -20.84 -24.15 9.05
N GLY A 175 -20.72 -22.85 8.80
CA GLY A 175 -21.74 -21.83 9.13
C GLY A 175 -21.72 -21.36 10.58
N ILE A 176 -20.73 -21.79 11.39
CA ILE A 176 -20.63 -21.44 12.81
C ILE A 176 -20.14 -20.02 13.02
N GLU A 177 -19.28 -19.55 12.12
CA GLU A 177 -18.64 -18.23 12.21
C GLU A 177 -19.06 -17.32 11.06
N ASN A 178 -19.31 -16.05 11.39
CA ASN A 178 -19.55 -14.98 10.42
C ASN A 178 -18.39 -13.99 10.48
N ILE A 179 -17.64 -13.87 9.37
CA ILE A 179 -16.53 -12.93 9.25
C ILE A 179 -16.98 -11.63 8.62
N LYS A 180 -16.44 -10.51 9.14
CA LYS A 180 -16.60 -9.18 8.57
C LYS A 180 -15.30 -8.41 8.64
N VAL A 181 -14.94 -7.75 7.55
CA VAL A 181 -13.79 -6.82 7.50
C VAL A 181 -14.32 -5.40 7.53
N CYS A 182 -13.86 -4.59 8.48
CA CYS A 182 -14.26 -3.20 8.62
C CYS A 182 -13.09 -2.29 8.24
N TYR A 183 -13.31 -1.36 7.30
CA TYR A 183 -12.37 -0.30 7.01
C TYR A 183 -12.58 0.84 8.01
N VAL A 184 -11.51 1.25 8.67
CA VAL A 184 -11.48 2.33 9.66
C VAL A 184 -10.59 3.44 9.12
N PRO A 185 -11.13 4.40 8.37
CA PRO A 185 -10.38 5.56 7.92
C PRO A 185 -10.02 6.45 9.12
N ASP A 186 -8.82 7.04 9.10
CA ASP A 186 -8.41 8.04 10.09
C ASP A 186 -9.23 9.33 9.96
N VAL A 187 -9.74 9.60 8.77
CA VAL A 187 -10.55 10.77 8.45
C VAL A 187 -11.56 10.43 7.35
N ASP A 188 -12.79 10.96 7.47
CA ASP A 188 -13.76 10.86 6.38
C ASP A 188 -13.36 11.76 5.20
N VAL A 189 -13.74 11.35 3.99
CA VAL A 189 -13.43 12.09 2.76
C VAL A 189 -13.99 13.52 2.78
N ASN A 190 -15.19 13.69 3.35
CA ASN A 190 -15.88 14.99 3.39
C ASN A 190 -15.20 15.96 4.35
N ASP A 191 -14.59 15.45 5.42
CA ASP A 191 -13.97 16.26 6.47
C ASP A 191 -12.45 16.41 6.28
N PHE A 192 -11.86 15.72 5.28
CA PHE A 192 -10.43 15.60 5.15
C PHE A 192 -9.71 16.93 4.95
N GLU A 193 -10.26 17.85 4.16
CA GLU A 193 -9.67 19.16 3.96
C GLU A 193 -9.65 19.97 5.26
N GLU A 194 -10.76 19.97 5.96
CA GLU A 194 -10.90 20.69 7.23
C GLU A 194 -9.98 20.10 8.31
N GLU A 195 -9.93 18.75 8.43
CA GLU A 195 -9.06 18.05 9.39
C GLU A 195 -7.57 18.30 9.12
N VAL A 196 -7.14 18.35 7.85
CA VAL A 196 -5.75 18.69 7.49
C VAL A 196 -5.45 20.13 7.90
N ARG A 197 -6.38 21.06 7.63
CA ARG A 197 -6.22 22.47 8.01
C ARG A 197 -6.13 22.65 9.53
N ASN A 198 -7.03 22.02 10.27
CA ASN A 198 -7.10 22.09 11.72
C ASN A 198 -5.89 21.44 12.39
N SER A 199 -5.30 20.41 11.76
CA SER A 199 -4.11 19.74 12.30
C SER A 199 -2.79 20.49 12.09
N ARG A 200 -2.75 21.55 11.27
CA ARG A 200 -1.50 22.24 10.85
C ARG A 200 -0.56 22.60 11.99
N GLN A 201 -1.08 23.25 13.03
CA GLN A 201 -0.25 23.67 14.17
C GLN A 201 0.39 22.47 14.87
N LYS A 202 -0.37 21.39 15.01
CA LYS A 202 0.11 20.14 15.57
C LYS A 202 1.13 19.47 14.66
N ASP A 203 0.88 19.47 13.35
CA ASP A 203 1.76 18.89 12.34
C ASP A 203 3.11 19.63 12.29
N ILE A 204 3.12 20.96 12.35
CA ILE A 204 4.33 21.78 12.42
C ILE A 204 5.11 21.46 13.71
N LYS A 205 4.42 21.41 14.86
CA LYS A 205 5.05 21.10 16.15
C LYS A 205 5.73 19.74 16.14
N TYR A 206 5.06 18.71 15.60
CA TYR A 206 5.59 17.34 15.56
C TYR A 206 6.38 17.02 14.28
N LYS A 207 6.43 17.95 13.31
CA LYS A 207 7.18 17.84 12.05
C LYS A 207 6.72 16.65 11.18
N VAL A 208 5.43 16.29 11.30
CA VAL A 208 4.84 15.14 10.62
C VAL A 208 3.36 15.35 10.38
N THR A 209 2.87 14.88 9.23
CA THR A 209 1.45 14.90 8.90
C THR A 209 0.69 13.91 9.78
N GLY A 210 -0.30 14.40 10.52
CA GLY A 210 -1.08 13.65 11.50
C GLY A 210 -2.35 13.00 10.94
N LYS A 211 -2.90 13.51 9.83
CA LYS A 211 -4.20 13.12 9.28
C LYS A 211 -4.10 12.56 7.88
N GLY A 212 -4.86 11.49 7.60
CA GLY A 212 -5.02 10.93 6.26
C GLY A 212 -4.81 9.42 6.15
N PRO A 213 -4.92 8.85 4.92
CA PRO A 213 -4.95 7.40 4.69
C PRO A 213 -3.69 6.64 5.12
N HIS A 214 -2.58 7.33 5.39
CA HIS A 214 -1.39 6.73 6.00
C HIS A 214 -1.58 6.38 7.50
N LYS A 215 -2.73 6.73 8.09
CA LYS A 215 -3.13 6.39 9.48
C LYS A 215 -4.30 5.42 9.55
N ASP A 216 -4.94 5.07 8.43
CA ASP A 216 -6.06 4.14 8.37
C ASP A 216 -5.75 2.77 8.97
N ASP A 217 -6.81 2.04 9.31
CA ASP A 217 -6.71 0.67 9.78
C ASP A 217 -7.82 -0.24 9.19
N LEU A 218 -7.65 -1.54 9.38
CA LEU A 218 -8.67 -2.57 9.21
C LEU A 218 -8.96 -3.27 10.54
N ILE A 219 -10.22 -3.60 10.74
CA ILE A 219 -10.66 -4.47 11.83
C ILE A 219 -11.28 -5.71 11.23
N PHE A 220 -10.93 -6.87 11.78
CA PHE A 220 -11.51 -8.15 11.43
C PHE A 220 -12.41 -8.62 12.58
N LEU A 221 -13.67 -8.88 12.25
CA LEU A 221 -14.66 -9.34 13.23
C LEU A 221 -15.04 -10.78 12.90
N ILE A 222 -15.15 -11.62 13.92
CA ILE A 222 -15.79 -12.93 13.87
C ILE A 222 -16.92 -12.93 14.88
N ASN A 223 -18.16 -13.16 14.43
CA ASN A 223 -19.36 -13.06 15.25
C ASN A 223 -19.40 -11.74 16.04
N ASP A 224 -19.10 -10.62 15.36
CA ASP A 224 -19.01 -9.25 15.88
C ASP A 224 -17.92 -9.01 16.95
N ASN A 225 -17.03 -9.97 17.18
CA ASN A 225 -15.90 -9.83 18.10
C ASN A 225 -14.60 -9.54 17.31
N ASP A 226 -13.82 -8.56 17.79
CA ASP A 226 -12.52 -8.23 17.18
C ASP A 226 -11.52 -9.38 17.40
N VAL A 227 -11.08 -10.02 16.31
CA VAL A 227 -10.17 -11.19 16.34
C VAL A 227 -8.81 -10.90 16.99
N ARG A 228 -8.46 -9.64 17.20
CA ARG A 228 -7.21 -9.25 17.88
C ARG A 228 -7.28 -9.37 19.41
N LYS A 229 -8.47 -9.60 19.95
CA LYS A 229 -8.70 -9.67 21.40
C LYS A 229 -8.73 -11.09 21.94
N TYR A 230 -8.53 -12.08 21.06
CA TYR A 230 -8.56 -13.51 21.40
C TYR A 230 -7.27 -14.23 21.02
#